data_8d79d58ffc62ce6eed5e27226972968c
#
_entry.id   8d79d58ffc62ce6eed5e27226972968c
#
_cell.length_a   1.000
_cell.length_b   1.000
_cell.length_c   1.000
_cell.angle_alpha   90.00
_cell.angle_beta   90.00
_cell.angle_gamma   90.00
#
_symmetry.space_group_name_H-M   'P 1'
#
loop_
_entity.id
_entity.type
_entity.pdbx_description
1 polymer ?
#
loop_
_entity_poly.entity_id
_entity_poly.type
_entity_poly.pdbx_seq_one_letter_code
_entity_poly.pdbx_strand_id
1 'polypeptide(L)'
;MEQGSIPERYLESSILRNIKKHNREMIAGAGIGNDFSCMGEMVTSDGTAESPLIAWNKAMNNFLCSAGECIGARIYMMLPCGVKESQIKKYMGELNALADACKVQIMGGHTEVSSDVVNARFIVTLYGKKKEYTHKKKNIEPGYDIVMTKYAGLLGTNIVIDRYYDVLTDRFAKSYLDGARFDRMDYSVSEELLVINGVDNADICYLHDVSTGGVYTALWQLGKWMDRGFIVEHSSIDIKQETIEVCEYLDINPYLLEGTGALLIVTSDGKKLVDELKNAGIPSGIIGKVTENKEKMIQINDMEKRCLAPYTGDELYHIINKQNTLKN
;
A
#
# COMPACT_ATOMS: atom_id res chain seq x y z
N MET A 1 -22.72 -3.81 -2.00
CA MET A 1 -21.28 -3.51 -2.13
C MET A 1 -20.54 -4.83 -2.09
N GLU A 2 -19.54 -4.97 -2.91
CA GLU A 2 -18.70 -6.16 -2.93
C GLU A 2 -17.69 -6.15 -1.78
N GLN A 3 -17.05 -7.27 -1.54
CA GLN A 3 -16.00 -7.39 -0.52
C GLN A 3 -14.79 -6.53 -0.92
N GLY A 4 -14.14 -5.88 0.03
CA GLY A 4 -12.95 -5.05 -0.17
C GLY A 4 -13.13 -3.61 0.30
N SER A 5 -12.27 -2.73 -0.19
CA SER A 5 -12.37 -1.29 0.11
C SER A 5 -13.61 -0.68 -0.54
N ILE A 6 -14.18 0.30 0.14
CA ILE A 6 -15.36 1.01 -0.37
C ILE A 6 -14.99 1.80 -1.63
N PRO A 7 -15.77 1.70 -2.73
CA PRO A 7 -15.55 2.50 -3.94
C PRO A 7 -15.51 4.00 -3.62
N GLU A 8 -14.63 4.73 -4.30
CA GLU A 8 -14.34 6.15 -4.06
C GLU A 8 -15.60 7.02 -3.96
N ARG A 9 -16.58 6.81 -4.84
CA ARG A 9 -17.85 7.57 -4.83
C ARG A 9 -18.59 7.49 -3.51
N TYR A 10 -18.58 6.32 -2.86
CA TYR A 10 -19.22 6.13 -1.55
C TYR A 10 -18.35 6.67 -0.42
N LEU A 11 -17.03 6.51 -0.53
CA LEU A 11 -16.09 7.11 0.42
C LEU A 11 -16.29 8.63 0.46
N GLU A 12 -16.33 9.30 -0.69
CA GLU A 12 -16.54 10.74 -0.77
C GLU A 12 -17.93 11.16 -0.27
N SER A 13 -19.01 10.53 -0.80
CA SER A 13 -20.37 10.98 -0.54
C SER A 13 -20.90 10.62 0.84
N SER A 14 -20.52 9.44 1.37
CA SER A 14 -21.13 8.89 2.58
C SER A 14 -20.22 8.96 3.81
N ILE A 15 -18.92 9.10 3.64
CA ILE A 15 -17.97 9.17 4.74
C ILE A 15 -17.31 10.54 4.82
N LEU A 16 -16.52 10.93 3.81
CA LEU A 16 -15.70 12.15 3.89
C LEU A 16 -16.54 13.43 4.02
N ARG A 17 -17.66 13.53 3.33
CA ARG A 17 -18.59 14.69 3.43
C ARG A 17 -19.23 14.83 4.82
N ASN A 18 -19.30 13.76 5.60
CA ASN A 18 -19.85 13.78 6.96
C ASN A 18 -18.80 14.11 8.03
N ILE A 19 -17.51 14.13 7.67
CA ILE A 19 -16.45 14.50 8.60
C ILE A 19 -16.33 16.03 8.65
N LYS A 20 -16.65 16.58 9.82
CA LYS A 20 -16.56 18.05 10.07
C LYS A 20 -15.18 18.38 10.64
N LYS A 21 -14.56 19.45 10.12
CA LYS A 21 -13.33 19.99 10.68
C LYS A 21 -13.65 20.82 11.93
N HIS A 22 -13.26 20.33 13.10
CA HIS A 22 -13.46 21.02 14.37
C HIS A 22 -12.17 21.63 14.92
N ASN A 23 -11.00 21.12 14.50
CA ASN A 23 -9.71 21.58 14.99
C ASN A 23 -8.91 22.27 13.88
N ARG A 24 -8.39 23.46 14.17
CA ARG A 24 -7.57 24.26 13.23
C ARG A 24 -6.16 23.71 13.07
N GLU A 25 -5.70 22.85 13.99
CA GLU A 25 -4.38 22.20 13.93
C GLU A 25 -4.32 21.00 12.99
N MET A 26 -5.44 20.63 12.34
CA MET A 26 -5.46 19.55 11.34
C MET A 26 -4.66 19.94 10.12
N ILE A 27 -3.52 19.27 9.91
CA ILE A 27 -2.60 19.47 8.78
C ILE A 27 -2.96 18.51 7.64
N ALA A 28 -3.06 17.20 7.95
CA ALA A 28 -3.55 16.16 7.06
C ALA A 28 -4.66 15.38 7.76
N GLY A 29 -5.80 15.26 7.11
CA GLY A 29 -6.98 14.57 7.65
C GLY A 29 -7.49 13.51 6.72
N ALA A 30 -8.68 12.98 7.02
CA ALA A 30 -9.34 12.00 6.16
C ALA A 30 -9.50 12.54 4.74
N GLY A 31 -9.02 11.78 3.76
CA GLY A 31 -9.04 12.17 2.35
C GLY A 31 -8.50 11.04 1.46
N ILE A 32 -8.82 11.11 0.17
CA ILE A 32 -8.30 10.16 -0.81
C ILE A 32 -6.81 10.46 -1.02
N GLY A 33 -5.98 9.41 -0.96
CA GLY A 33 -4.52 9.50 -1.09
C GLY A 33 -3.79 10.02 0.15
N ASN A 34 -4.47 10.08 1.30
CA ASN A 34 -3.83 10.38 2.58
C ASN A 34 -3.56 9.08 3.33
N ASP A 35 -2.30 8.65 3.37
CA ASP A 35 -1.85 7.44 4.05
C ASP A 35 -1.84 7.62 5.58
N PHE A 36 -1.77 8.86 6.05
CA PHE A 36 -1.69 9.20 7.46
C PHE A 36 -2.55 10.42 7.79
N SER A 37 -2.82 10.60 9.07
CA SER A 37 -3.41 11.83 9.61
C SER A 37 -2.39 12.59 10.46
N CYS A 38 -2.44 13.93 10.39
CA CYS A 38 -1.55 14.79 11.15
C CYS A 38 -2.33 15.94 11.78
N MET A 39 -2.25 16.08 13.10
CA MET A 39 -2.89 17.14 13.86
C MET A 39 -1.89 17.72 14.88
N GLY A 40 -1.49 18.98 14.70
CA GLY A 40 -0.39 19.58 15.46
C GLY A 40 0.90 18.81 15.25
N GLU A 41 1.46 18.29 16.33
CA GLU A 41 2.67 17.44 16.32
C GLU A 41 2.36 15.94 16.21
N MET A 42 1.09 15.54 16.35
CA MET A 42 0.69 14.13 16.35
C MET A 42 0.48 13.63 14.94
N VAL A 43 1.11 12.48 14.63
CA VAL A 43 0.88 11.70 13.41
C VAL A 43 0.29 10.35 13.79
N THR A 44 -0.65 9.86 12.97
CA THR A 44 -1.23 8.53 13.13
C THR A 44 -1.54 7.91 11.78
N SER A 45 -1.45 6.59 11.71
CA SER A 45 -1.83 5.77 10.56
C SER A 45 -2.46 4.47 11.00
N ASP A 46 -3.17 3.81 10.10
CA ASP A 46 -3.84 2.55 10.37
C ASP A 46 -3.48 1.50 9.32
N GLY A 47 -3.48 0.22 9.75
CA GLY A 47 -3.36 -0.93 8.87
C GLY A 47 -4.28 -2.05 9.33
N THR A 48 -4.96 -2.70 8.39
CA THR A 48 -5.86 -3.83 8.67
C THR A 48 -5.60 -5.01 7.75
N ALA A 49 -5.57 -6.22 8.33
CA ALA A 49 -5.41 -7.47 7.59
C ALA A 49 -5.86 -8.68 8.41
N GLU A 50 -5.87 -9.86 7.77
CA GLU A 50 -6.06 -11.16 8.43
C GLU A 50 -4.75 -11.72 9.03
N SER A 51 -3.62 -11.10 8.76
CA SER A 51 -2.29 -11.45 9.30
C SER A 51 -1.74 -10.30 10.13
N PRO A 52 -1.14 -10.59 11.31
CA PRO A 52 -0.45 -9.61 12.14
C PRO A 52 0.64 -8.85 11.36
N LEU A 53 1.48 -9.59 10.62
CA LEU A 53 2.56 -9.05 9.80
C LEU A 53 2.05 -8.05 8.76
N ILE A 54 0.98 -8.42 8.05
CA ILE A 54 0.45 -7.58 6.98
C ILE A 54 -0.22 -6.32 7.57
N ALA A 55 -1.00 -6.46 8.66
CA ALA A 55 -1.61 -5.32 9.33
C ALA A 55 -0.55 -4.33 9.86
N TRP A 56 0.53 -4.85 10.44
CA TRP A 56 1.65 -4.04 10.90
C TRP A 56 2.34 -3.30 9.76
N ASN A 57 2.72 -4.01 8.68
CA ASN A 57 3.41 -3.38 7.56
C ASN A 57 2.53 -2.33 6.86
N LYS A 58 1.23 -2.58 6.66
CA LYS A 58 0.32 -1.56 6.13
C LYS A 58 0.29 -0.30 7.00
N ALA A 59 0.15 -0.46 8.32
CA ALA A 59 0.18 0.68 9.22
C ALA A 59 1.53 1.42 9.19
N MET A 60 2.63 0.65 9.17
CA MET A 60 3.98 1.22 9.19
C MET A 60 4.33 1.91 7.87
N ASN A 61 4.02 1.32 6.72
CA ASN A 61 4.26 1.93 5.41
C ASN A 61 3.48 3.26 5.29
N ASN A 62 2.20 3.26 5.67
CA ASN A 62 1.39 4.48 5.76
C ASN A 62 2.01 5.52 6.68
N PHE A 63 2.49 5.10 7.87
CA PHE A 63 3.13 6.00 8.83
C PHE A 63 4.41 6.62 8.25
N LEU A 64 5.23 5.80 7.61
CA LEU A 64 6.52 6.21 7.04
C LEU A 64 6.34 7.25 5.92
N CYS A 65 5.23 7.21 5.17
CA CYS A 65 4.88 8.25 4.19
C CYS A 65 4.72 9.65 4.81
N SER A 66 4.52 9.75 6.12
CA SER A 66 4.50 11.03 6.85
C SER A 66 5.88 11.63 7.10
N ALA A 67 6.96 10.86 6.91
CA ALA A 67 8.31 11.16 7.40
C ALA A 67 8.39 11.44 8.91
N GLY A 68 7.40 10.98 9.69
CA GLY A 68 7.32 11.13 11.14
C GLY A 68 8.21 10.14 11.90
N GLU A 69 8.22 10.26 13.22
CA GLU A 69 8.85 9.31 14.13
C GLU A 69 7.77 8.51 14.86
N CYS A 70 7.65 7.20 14.53
CA CYS A 70 6.70 6.31 15.17
C CYS A 70 7.19 5.95 16.58
N ILE A 71 6.34 6.11 17.60
CA ILE A 71 6.69 5.87 19.00
C ILE A 71 5.77 4.87 19.68
N GLY A 72 4.56 4.66 19.18
CA GLY A 72 3.60 3.80 19.85
C GLY A 72 2.61 3.13 18.90
N ALA A 73 2.06 2.00 19.35
CA ALA A 73 1.06 1.23 18.61
C ALA A 73 -0.11 0.84 19.51
N ARG A 74 -1.32 0.83 18.95
CA ARG A 74 -2.49 0.15 19.54
C ARG A 74 -2.90 -0.98 18.62
N ILE A 75 -3.25 -2.13 19.21
CA ILE A 75 -3.56 -3.35 18.48
C ILE A 75 -4.97 -3.79 18.83
N TYR A 76 -5.80 -3.96 17.81
CA TYR A 76 -7.14 -4.52 17.95
C TYR A 76 -7.17 -5.87 17.26
N MET A 77 -7.64 -6.90 17.97
CA MET A 77 -7.80 -8.26 17.45
C MET A 77 -9.26 -8.67 17.54
N MET A 78 -9.87 -8.96 16.40
CA MET A 78 -11.18 -9.61 16.31
C MET A 78 -10.94 -11.07 15.92
N LEU A 79 -11.26 -11.98 16.79
CA LEU A 79 -10.92 -13.39 16.67
C LEU A 79 -12.19 -14.25 16.50
N PRO A 80 -12.15 -15.31 15.68
CA PRO A 80 -13.28 -16.21 15.52
C PRO A 80 -13.50 -17.06 16.76
N CYS A 81 -14.75 -17.52 16.96
CA CYS A 81 -15.06 -18.50 17.98
C CYS A 81 -14.18 -19.76 17.82
N GLY A 82 -13.74 -20.32 18.94
CA GLY A 82 -12.87 -21.50 18.95
C GLY A 82 -11.39 -21.22 18.79
N VAL A 83 -10.96 -19.96 18.72
CA VAL A 83 -9.53 -19.59 18.76
C VAL A 83 -8.89 -20.14 20.05
N LYS A 84 -7.69 -20.73 19.93
CA LYS A 84 -6.94 -21.27 21.07
C LYS A 84 -6.00 -20.22 21.66
N GLU A 85 -5.77 -20.28 22.97
CA GLU A 85 -4.81 -19.40 23.66
C GLU A 85 -3.42 -19.42 23.00
N SER A 86 -2.97 -20.61 22.53
CA SER A 86 -1.69 -20.73 21.82
C SER A 86 -1.62 -19.92 20.54
N GLN A 87 -2.73 -19.78 19.82
CA GLN A 87 -2.80 -18.95 18.62
C GLN A 87 -2.74 -17.45 18.99
N ILE A 88 -3.44 -17.05 20.05
CA ILE A 88 -3.39 -15.66 20.56
C ILE A 88 -1.96 -15.31 20.98
N LYS A 89 -1.27 -16.20 21.70
CA LYS A 89 0.13 -16.03 22.08
C LYS A 89 1.05 -15.89 20.86
N LYS A 90 0.81 -16.69 19.81
CA LYS A 90 1.56 -16.60 18.54
C LYS A 90 1.35 -15.25 17.87
N TYR A 91 0.11 -14.78 17.75
CA TYR A 91 -0.20 -13.48 17.15
C TYR A 91 0.46 -12.33 17.89
N MET A 92 0.34 -12.31 19.23
CA MET A 92 0.98 -11.28 20.05
C MET A 92 2.50 -11.36 20.02
N GLY A 93 3.08 -12.55 19.98
CA GLY A 93 4.52 -12.74 19.83
C GLY A 93 5.06 -12.17 18.53
N GLU A 94 4.33 -12.38 17.41
CA GLU A 94 4.68 -11.83 16.11
C GLU A 94 4.59 -10.27 16.12
N LEU A 95 3.49 -9.72 16.64
CA LEU A 95 3.32 -8.27 16.76
C LEU A 95 4.37 -7.62 17.66
N ASN A 96 4.71 -8.27 18.77
CA ASN A 96 5.75 -7.76 19.67
C ASN A 96 7.14 -7.78 19.01
N ALA A 97 7.47 -8.83 18.26
CA ALA A 97 8.74 -8.91 17.53
C ALA A 97 8.85 -7.79 16.46
N LEU A 98 7.75 -7.48 15.76
CA LEU A 98 7.69 -6.36 14.81
C LEU A 98 7.84 -5.01 15.50
N ALA A 99 7.17 -4.82 16.65
CA ALA A 99 7.26 -3.61 17.44
C ALA A 99 8.67 -3.39 18.00
N ASP A 100 9.31 -4.44 18.52
CA ASP A 100 10.68 -4.41 19.03
C ASP A 100 11.70 -4.07 17.93
N ALA A 101 11.56 -4.67 16.75
CA ALA A 101 12.42 -4.38 15.60
C ALA A 101 12.33 -2.90 15.16
N CYS A 102 11.14 -2.30 15.25
CA CYS A 102 10.90 -0.90 14.93
C CYS A 102 11.12 0.05 16.14
N LYS A 103 11.42 -0.46 17.33
CA LYS A 103 11.50 0.30 18.60
C LYS A 103 10.19 1.05 18.92
N VAL A 104 9.06 0.47 18.61
CA VAL A 104 7.71 1.03 18.82
C VAL A 104 7.08 0.37 20.05
N GLN A 105 6.58 1.17 20.98
CA GLN A 105 5.92 0.67 22.19
C GLN A 105 4.49 0.24 21.88
N ILE A 106 4.14 -1.01 22.14
CA ILE A 106 2.73 -1.43 22.19
C ILE A 106 2.10 -0.81 23.45
N MET A 107 1.20 0.17 23.26
CA MET A 107 0.58 0.95 24.32
C MET A 107 -0.73 0.34 24.83
N GLY A 108 -1.32 -0.61 24.09
CA GLY A 108 -2.59 -1.23 24.43
C GLY A 108 -3.39 -1.62 23.19
N GLY A 109 -4.69 -1.77 23.36
CA GLY A 109 -5.59 -2.16 22.29
C GLY A 109 -6.87 -2.77 22.83
N HIS A 110 -7.47 -3.68 22.07
CA HIS A 110 -8.63 -4.47 22.46
C HIS A 110 -8.59 -5.83 21.79
N THR A 111 -9.05 -6.87 22.50
CA THR A 111 -9.16 -8.22 21.94
C THR A 111 -10.58 -8.73 22.19
N GLU A 112 -11.23 -9.18 21.14
CA GLU A 112 -12.59 -9.68 21.16
C GLU A 112 -12.69 -11.00 20.43
N VAL A 113 -13.50 -11.93 20.95
CA VAL A 113 -13.91 -13.17 20.27
C VAL A 113 -15.35 -12.99 19.82
N SER A 114 -15.63 -13.12 18.53
CA SER A 114 -16.96 -12.89 17.96
C SER A 114 -17.35 -13.99 16.98
N SER A 115 -18.64 -14.37 16.99
CA SER A 115 -19.24 -15.23 15.96
C SER A 115 -19.36 -14.55 14.60
N ASP A 116 -19.24 -13.22 14.55
CA ASP A 116 -19.40 -12.43 13.33
C ASP A 116 -18.14 -12.41 12.46
N VAL A 117 -17.01 -12.92 12.98
CA VAL A 117 -15.76 -13.07 12.23
C VAL A 117 -15.46 -14.54 11.95
N VAL A 118 -15.17 -14.84 10.70
CA VAL A 118 -14.77 -16.19 10.26
C VAL A 118 -13.25 -16.37 10.41
N ASN A 119 -12.48 -15.34 10.06
CA ASN A 119 -11.04 -15.32 10.17
C ASN A 119 -10.60 -14.23 11.15
N ALA A 120 -9.45 -14.45 11.82
CA ALA A 120 -8.86 -13.43 12.66
C ALA A 120 -8.64 -12.12 11.86
N ARG A 121 -8.96 -10.97 12.45
CA ARG A 121 -8.77 -9.66 11.88
C ARG A 121 -7.94 -8.80 12.84
N PHE A 122 -6.90 -8.18 12.30
CA PHE A 122 -6.00 -7.32 13.04
C PHE A 122 -6.15 -5.89 12.53
N ILE A 123 -6.19 -4.94 13.45
CA ILE A 123 -6.13 -3.52 13.17
C ILE A 123 -4.97 -2.97 14.02
N VAL A 124 -4.01 -2.38 13.36
CA VAL A 124 -2.86 -1.72 13.98
C VAL A 124 -2.99 -0.23 13.75
N THR A 125 -3.04 0.55 14.83
CA THR A 125 -2.99 2.01 14.76
C THR A 125 -1.66 2.45 15.33
N LEU A 126 -0.89 3.19 14.54
CA LEU A 126 0.40 3.75 14.93
C LEU A 126 0.26 5.21 15.32
N TYR A 127 1.10 5.62 16.27
CA TYR A 127 1.17 6.98 16.79
C TYR A 127 2.61 7.45 16.80
N GLY A 128 2.79 8.71 16.48
CA GLY A 128 4.11 9.29 16.51
C GLY A 128 4.12 10.81 16.45
N LYS A 129 5.30 11.34 16.23
CA LYS A 129 5.56 12.77 16.14
C LYS A 129 5.94 13.17 14.74
N LYS A 130 5.43 14.31 14.32
CA LYS A 130 5.85 14.99 13.10
C LYS A 130 7.32 15.36 13.18
N LYS A 131 8.06 15.17 12.09
CA LYS A 131 9.39 15.76 11.86
C LYS A 131 9.26 17.01 10.98
N GLU A 132 10.32 17.85 10.93
CA GLU A 132 10.30 19.11 10.17
C GLU A 132 10.05 18.91 8.65
N TYR A 133 10.38 17.74 8.13
CA TYR A 133 10.25 17.38 6.70
C TYR A 133 8.87 16.78 6.39
N THR A 134 7.81 17.54 6.59
CA THR A 134 6.52 17.14 6.04
C THR A 134 6.47 17.52 4.57
N HIS A 135 6.32 16.52 3.70
CA HIS A 135 6.21 16.72 2.26
C HIS A 135 5.07 17.71 1.94
N LYS A 136 5.40 18.81 1.29
CA LYS A 136 4.46 19.91 1.07
C LYS A 136 3.89 19.83 -0.34
N LYS A 137 2.60 19.59 -0.46
CA LYS A 137 1.84 19.64 -1.72
C LYS A 137 2.17 20.85 -2.61
N LYS A 138 2.55 21.97 -2.00
CA LYS A 138 2.85 23.24 -2.71
C LYS A 138 4.09 23.19 -3.60
N ASN A 139 4.96 22.19 -3.47
CA ASN A 139 6.23 22.11 -4.18
C ASN A 139 6.18 21.18 -5.39
N ILE A 140 5.03 20.56 -5.72
CA ILE A 140 4.93 19.67 -6.88
C ILE A 140 4.67 20.48 -8.14
N GLU A 141 5.61 20.42 -9.08
CA GLU A 141 5.53 21.13 -10.36
C GLU A 141 5.43 20.16 -11.55
N PRO A 142 4.88 20.60 -12.68
CA PRO A 142 4.92 19.83 -13.91
C PRO A 142 6.37 19.49 -14.29
N GLY A 143 6.57 18.26 -14.77
CA GLY A 143 7.91 17.75 -15.10
C GLY A 143 8.58 16.96 -13.98
N TYR A 144 8.09 17.02 -12.72
CA TYR A 144 8.61 16.20 -11.66
C TYR A 144 8.40 14.71 -11.97
N ASP A 145 9.38 13.90 -11.56
CA ASP A 145 9.40 12.48 -11.79
C ASP A 145 8.52 11.74 -10.78
N ILE A 146 7.86 10.69 -11.27
CA ILE A 146 7.19 9.69 -10.44
C ILE A 146 8.07 8.45 -10.45
N VAL A 147 8.61 8.11 -9.29
CA VAL A 147 9.45 6.92 -9.07
C VAL A 147 8.63 5.87 -8.36
N MET A 148 8.79 4.61 -8.76
CA MET A 148 8.26 3.45 -8.06
C MET A 148 9.40 2.58 -7.55
N THR A 149 9.25 2.02 -6.33
CA THR A 149 10.17 1.01 -5.79
C THR A 149 9.58 -0.38 -5.89
N LYS A 150 10.44 -1.38 -5.96
CA LYS A 150 10.12 -2.81 -6.04
C LYS A 150 9.16 -3.14 -7.20
N TYR A 151 8.09 -3.93 -6.93
CA TYR A 151 7.31 -4.55 -8.00
C TYR A 151 5.81 -4.36 -7.80
N ALA A 152 5.06 -4.26 -8.88
CA ALA A 152 3.60 -4.30 -8.86
C ALA A 152 3.09 -5.67 -8.38
N GLY A 153 1.96 -5.68 -7.66
CA GLY A 153 1.30 -6.89 -7.18
C GLY A 153 2.08 -7.68 -6.13
N LEU A 154 3.03 -7.05 -5.41
CA LEU A 154 4.02 -7.69 -4.55
C LEU A 154 3.37 -8.63 -3.52
N LEU A 155 2.62 -8.11 -2.56
CA LEU A 155 1.93 -8.92 -1.55
C LEU A 155 0.83 -9.79 -2.17
N GLY A 156 0.12 -9.25 -3.16
CA GLY A 156 -0.99 -9.92 -3.82
C GLY A 156 -0.58 -11.22 -4.52
N THR A 157 0.61 -11.25 -5.13
CA THR A 157 1.18 -12.47 -5.72
C THR A 157 1.27 -13.60 -4.69
N ASN A 158 1.80 -13.31 -3.50
CA ASN A 158 1.89 -14.32 -2.44
C ASN A 158 0.52 -14.78 -1.96
N ILE A 159 -0.42 -13.85 -1.78
CA ILE A 159 -1.79 -14.18 -1.35
C ILE A 159 -2.50 -15.05 -2.40
N VAL A 160 -2.34 -14.73 -3.67
CA VAL A 160 -2.94 -15.50 -4.78
C VAL A 160 -2.33 -16.90 -4.85
N ILE A 161 -1.00 -17.01 -4.77
CA ILE A 161 -0.33 -18.32 -4.77
C ILE A 161 -0.77 -19.16 -3.57
N ASP A 162 -0.84 -18.59 -2.36
CA ASP A 162 -1.27 -19.31 -1.16
C ASP A 162 -2.72 -19.79 -1.25
N ARG A 163 -3.60 -18.94 -1.75
CA ARG A 163 -5.04 -19.22 -1.79
C ARG A 163 -5.44 -20.19 -2.89
N TYR A 164 -4.76 -20.13 -4.02
CA TYR A 164 -5.08 -20.88 -5.24
C TYR A 164 -3.99 -21.90 -5.61
N TYR A 165 -3.16 -22.31 -4.65
CA TYR A 165 -2.02 -23.18 -4.87
C TYR A 165 -2.38 -24.46 -5.64
N ASP A 166 -3.42 -25.16 -5.22
CA ASP A 166 -3.86 -26.41 -5.86
C ASP A 166 -4.25 -26.17 -7.33
N VAL A 167 -5.00 -25.12 -7.61
CA VAL A 167 -5.41 -24.75 -8.98
C VAL A 167 -4.21 -24.35 -9.82
N LEU A 168 -3.28 -23.62 -9.25
CA LEU A 168 -2.08 -23.16 -9.95
C LEU A 168 -1.11 -24.31 -10.24
N THR A 169 -1.05 -25.34 -9.41
CA THR A 169 -0.21 -26.54 -9.65
C THR A 169 -0.69 -27.41 -10.81
N ASP A 170 -1.92 -27.22 -11.28
CA ASP A 170 -2.39 -27.86 -12.53
C ASP A 170 -1.67 -27.29 -13.77
N ARG A 171 -1.15 -26.06 -13.69
CA ARG A 171 -0.51 -25.34 -14.80
C ARG A 171 0.98 -25.10 -14.58
N PHE A 172 1.40 -24.81 -13.36
CA PHE A 172 2.75 -24.39 -13.02
C PHE A 172 3.46 -25.41 -12.14
N ALA A 173 4.76 -25.61 -12.37
CA ALA A 173 5.58 -26.42 -11.47
C ALA A 173 5.65 -25.78 -10.08
N LYS A 174 5.71 -26.61 -9.03
CA LYS A 174 5.81 -26.11 -7.64
C LYS A 174 7.03 -25.20 -7.45
N SER A 175 8.18 -25.56 -7.99
CA SER A 175 9.40 -24.73 -7.92
C SER A 175 9.25 -23.37 -8.61
N TYR A 176 8.42 -23.28 -9.64
CA TYR A 176 8.09 -22.02 -10.30
C TYR A 176 7.25 -21.12 -9.37
N LEU A 177 6.20 -21.67 -8.76
CA LEU A 177 5.36 -20.95 -7.82
C LEU A 177 6.13 -20.51 -6.56
N ASP A 178 7.05 -21.34 -6.07
CA ASP A 178 7.90 -20.98 -4.94
C ASP A 178 8.87 -19.85 -5.32
N GLY A 179 9.43 -19.86 -6.53
CA GLY A 179 10.28 -18.77 -7.07
C GLY A 179 9.54 -17.47 -7.37
N ALA A 180 8.23 -17.55 -7.63
CA ALA A 180 7.38 -16.38 -7.84
C ALA A 180 7.15 -15.56 -6.57
N ARG A 181 7.30 -16.16 -5.40
CA ARG A 181 7.04 -15.52 -4.10
C ARG A 181 8.02 -14.39 -3.82
N PHE A 182 7.52 -13.40 -3.13
CA PHE A 182 8.32 -12.34 -2.53
C PHE A 182 8.64 -12.66 -1.08
N ASP A 183 9.78 -12.18 -0.60
CA ASP A 183 10.14 -12.31 0.81
C ASP A 183 9.21 -11.44 1.68
N ARG A 184 9.02 -11.85 2.94
CA ARG A 184 8.23 -11.07 3.90
C ARG A 184 8.85 -9.71 4.23
N MET A 185 10.17 -9.59 4.10
CA MET A 185 10.89 -8.32 4.27
C MET A 185 10.52 -7.31 3.19
N ASP A 186 10.16 -7.78 1.98
CA ASP A 186 9.74 -6.91 0.89
C ASP A 186 8.43 -6.16 1.17
N TYR A 187 7.64 -6.57 2.16
CA TYR A 187 6.39 -5.88 2.53
C TYR A 187 6.60 -4.56 3.26
N SER A 188 7.80 -4.26 3.71
CA SER A 188 8.16 -3.01 4.39
C SER A 188 8.82 -2.03 3.42
N VAL A 189 8.55 -0.73 3.57
CA VAL A 189 9.24 0.35 2.86
C VAL A 189 10.27 1.07 3.75
N SER A 190 10.66 0.45 4.87
CA SER A 190 11.56 1.08 5.84
C SER A 190 12.96 1.33 5.27
N GLU A 191 13.46 0.43 4.42
CA GLU A 191 14.77 0.57 3.78
C GLU A 191 14.76 1.72 2.76
N GLU A 192 13.69 1.86 1.99
CA GLU A 192 13.49 2.99 1.10
C GLU A 192 13.58 4.32 1.85
N LEU A 193 12.92 4.41 3.01
CA LEU A 193 12.93 5.62 3.82
C LEU A 193 14.31 5.93 4.41
N LEU A 194 15.13 4.93 4.72
CA LEU A 194 16.50 5.15 5.15
C LEU A 194 17.32 5.81 4.03
N VAL A 195 17.19 5.32 2.79
CA VAL A 195 17.85 5.89 1.62
C VAL A 195 17.34 7.31 1.34
N ILE A 196 16.01 7.49 1.27
CA ILE A 196 15.36 8.78 1.00
C ILE A 196 15.81 9.85 2.00
N ASN A 197 15.87 9.52 3.30
CA ASN A 197 16.31 10.44 4.35
C ASN A 197 17.83 10.76 4.29
N GLY A 198 18.63 9.91 3.63
CA GLY A 198 20.07 10.10 3.45
C GLY A 198 20.44 10.86 2.16
N VAL A 199 19.50 11.04 1.24
CA VAL A 199 19.76 11.72 -0.04
C VAL A 199 19.70 13.23 0.15
N ASP A 200 20.86 13.88 0.23
CA ASP A 200 20.97 15.34 0.23
C ASP A 200 20.42 15.93 -1.07
N ASN A 201 19.48 16.87 -0.96
CA ASN A 201 18.90 17.64 -2.07
C ASN A 201 18.05 16.87 -3.10
N ALA A 202 17.60 15.66 -2.86
CA ALA A 202 16.46 15.14 -3.59
C ALA A 202 15.22 15.86 -3.06
N ASP A 203 14.60 16.70 -3.86
CA ASP A 203 13.38 17.42 -3.48
C ASP A 203 12.20 16.46 -3.49
N ILE A 204 12.13 15.64 -2.43
CA ILE A 204 11.05 14.66 -2.23
C ILE A 204 9.80 15.44 -1.84
N CYS A 205 8.83 15.47 -2.74
CA CYS A 205 7.62 16.25 -2.55
C CYS A 205 6.48 15.43 -1.94
N TYR A 206 6.46 14.13 -2.23
CA TYR A 206 5.42 13.24 -1.73
C TYR A 206 5.84 11.78 -1.76
N LEU A 207 5.39 11.05 -0.76
CA LEU A 207 5.50 9.60 -0.63
C LEU A 207 4.10 9.01 -0.55
N HIS A 208 3.86 7.91 -1.22
CA HIS A 208 2.58 7.21 -1.20
C HIS A 208 2.79 5.71 -1.24
N ASP A 209 2.22 5.01 -0.28
CA ASP A 209 2.25 3.56 -0.16
C ASP A 209 1.43 2.90 -1.29
N VAL A 210 1.96 1.86 -1.88
CA VAL A 210 1.22 1.01 -2.82
C VAL A 210 0.65 -0.16 -2.06
N SER A 211 -0.66 -0.18 -1.84
CA SER A 211 -1.34 -1.23 -1.08
C SER A 211 -2.57 -1.78 -1.80
N THR A 212 -3.73 -1.79 -1.15
CA THR A 212 -4.96 -2.38 -1.70
C THR A 212 -5.38 -1.72 -3.02
N GLY A 213 -5.61 -2.54 -4.04
CA GLY A 213 -5.92 -2.11 -5.40
C GLY A 213 -4.70 -1.80 -6.25
N GLY A 214 -3.49 -2.09 -5.76
CA GLY A 214 -2.25 -2.07 -6.50
C GLY A 214 -1.80 -0.70 -7.00
N VAL A 215 -0.85 -0.72 -7.93
CA VAL A 215 -0.18 0.49 -8.41
C VAL A 215 -1.13 1.44 -9.14
N TYR A 216 -2.13 0.93 -9.86
CA TYR A 216 -3.07 1.82 -10.56
C TYR A 216 -3.95 2.59 -9.59
N THR A 217 -4.37 1.96 -8.49
CA THR A 217 -5.11 2.65 -7.43
C THR A 217 -4.23 3.69 -6.73
N ALA A 218 -3.00 3.34 -6.40
CA ALA A 218 -2.04 4.27 -5.78
C ALA A 218 -1.75 5.48 -6.68
N LEU A 219 -1.56 5.28 -7.99
CA LEU A 219 -1.40 6.36 -8.96
C LEU A 219 -2.64 7.25 -9.05
N TRP A 220 -3.84 6.68 -9.04
CA TRP A 220 -5.07 7.46 -9.02
C TRP A 220 -5.15 8.33 -7.76
N GLN A 221 -4.88 7.74 -6.59
CA GLN A 221 -4.88 8.44 -5.30
C GLN A 221 -3.83 9.54 -5.26
N LEU A 222 -2.61 9.27 -5.77
CA LEU A 222 -1.54 10.24 -5.93
C LEU A 222 -2.00 11.46 -6.74
N GLY A 223 -2.62 11.23 -7.92
CA GLY A 223 -3.12 12.30 -8.77
C GLY A 223 -4.24 13.12 -8.12
N LYS A 224 -5.11 12.48 -7.32
CA LYS A 224 -6.14 13.16 -6.51
C LYS A 224 -5.51 14.02 -5.42
N TRP A 225 -4.54 13.48 -4.71
CA TRP A 225 -3.85 14.19 -3.64
C TRP A 225 -3.09 15.41 -4.17
N MET A 226 -2.35 15.26 -5.28
CA MET A 226 -1.61 16.36 -5.92
C MET A 226 -2.54 17.43 -6.50
N ASP A 227 -3.78 17.12 -6.83
CA ASP A 227 -4.69 17.90 -7.67
C ASP A 227 -4.06 18.22 -9.04
N ARG A 228 -3.28 17.28 -9.58
CA ARG A 228 -2.58 17.34 -10.86
C ARG A 228 -2.72 16.03 -11.61
N GLY A 229 -2.43 16.07 -12.90
CA GLY A 229 -2.33 14.87 -13.73
C GLY A 229 -0.90 14.33 -13.82
N PHE A 230 -0.80 13.24 -14.55
CA PHE A 230 0.47 12.61 -14.84
C PHE A 230 0.38 11.80 -16.14
N ILE A 231 1.55 11.46 -16.70
CA ILE A 231 1.70 10.43 -17.71
C ILE A 231 2.68 9.40 -17.14
N VAL A 232 2.22 8.15 -17.06
CA VAL A 232 3.00 6.99 -16.61
C VAL A 232 3.17 6.04 -17.78
N GLU A 233 4.41 5.62 -18.04
CA GLU A 233 4.75 4.61 -19.03
C GLU A 233 4.46 3.22 -18.46
N HIS A 234 3.51 2.50 -19.07
CA HIS A 234 3.11 1.17 -18.61
C HIS A 234 4.29 0.19 -18.53
N SER A 235 5.15 0.21 -19.54
CA SER A 235 6.35 -0.63 -19.63
C SER A 235 7.44 -0.32 -18.60
N SER A 236 7.35 0.84 -17.94
CA SER A 236 8.29 1.25 -16.89
C SER A 236 7.87 0.82 -15.49
N ILE A 237 6.67 0.26 -15.34
CA ILE A 237 6.20 -0.30 -14.07
C ILE A 237 6.81 -1.69 -13.91
N ASP A 238 7.77 -1.82 -12.99
CA ASP A 238 8.42 -3.11 -12.71
C ASP A 238 7.42 -4.13 -12.15
N ILE A 239 7.42 -5.31 -12.75
CA ILE A 239 6.57 -6.45 -12.34
C ILE A 239 7.30 -7.75 -12.65
N LYS A 240 7.22 -8.75 -11.76
CA LYS A 240 7.79 -10.07 -12.05
C LYS A 240 6.98 -10.79 -13.13
N GLN A 241 7.69 -11.50 -14.03
CA GLN A 241 7.06 -12.30 -15.06
C GLN A 241 6.10 -13.34 -14.47
N GLU A 242 6.50 -13.96 -13.36
CA GLU A 242 5.69 -14.94 -12.65
C GLU A 242 4.38 -14.34 -12.12
N THR A 243 4.41 -13.10 -11.65
CA THR A 243 3.19 -12.37 -11.26
C THR A 243 2.24 -12.21 -12.44
N ILE A 244 2.78 -11.83 -13.61
CA ILE A 244 1.97 -11.67 -14.84
C ILE A 244 1.32 -13.00 -15.22
N GLU A 245 2.11 -14.07 -15.28
CA GLU A 245 1.62 -15.40 -15.72
C GLU A 245 0.57 -15.99 -14.77
N VAL A 246 0.78 -15.86 -13.46
CA VAL A 246 -0.20 -16.30 -12.45
C VAL A 246 -1.49 -15.48 -12.55
N CYS A 247 -1.39 -14.18 -12.72
CA CYS A 247 -2.55 -13.30 -12.87
C CYS A 247 -3.30 -13.57 -14.19
N GLU A 248 -2.58 -13.78 -15.30
CA GLU A 248 -3.17 -14.12 -16.59
C GLU A 248 -3.94 -15.46 -16.52
N TYR A 249 -3.37 -16.47 -15.89
CA TYR A 249 -4.04 -17.77 -15.70
C TYR A 249 -5.33 -17.64 -14.87
N LEU A 250 -5.39 -16.73 -13.91
CA LEU A 250 -6.57 -16.49 -13.08
C LEU A 250 -7.51 -15.40 -13.63
N ASP A 251 -7.18 -14.83 -14.80
CA ASP A 251 -7.94 -13.76 -15.46
C ASP A 251 -8.16 -12.55 -14.53
N ILE A 252 -7.06 -12.02 -13.98
CA ILE A 252 -7.00 -10.83 -13.12
C ILE A 252 -5.93 -9.85 -13.58
N ASN A 253 -6.11 -8.57 -13.25
CA ASN A 253 -5.17 -7.52 -13.61
C ASN A 253 -4.08 -7.35 -12.53
N PRO A 254 -2.79 -7.68 -12.80
CA PRO A 254 -1.72 -7.59 -11.81
C PRO A 254 -1.44 -6.16 -11.32
N TYR A 255 -1.79 -5.14 -12.10
CA TYR A 255 -1.59 -3.72 -11.72
C TYR A 255 -2.67 -3.20 -10.76
N LEU A 256 -3.76 -3.95 -10.58
CA LEU A 256 -4.83 -3.72 -9.60
C LEU A 256 -4.76 -4.72 -8.43
N LEU A 257 -3.73 -5.55 -8.38
CA LEU A 257 -3.49 -6.53 -7.33
C LEU A 257 -2.73 -5.91 -6.17
N GLU A 258 -3.09 -6.26 -4.93
CA GLU A 258 -2.49 -5.79 -3.67
C GLU A 258 -0.95 -5.67 -3.74
N GLY A 259 -0.45 -4.46 -3.55
CA GLY A 259 0.95 -4.10 -3.78
C GLY A 259 1.77 -3.75 -2.55
N THR A 260 1.26 -4.01 -1.33
CA THR A 260 1.95 -3.65 -0.06
C THR A 260 3.43 -4.02 -0.11
N GLY A 261 4.28 -3.02 0.13
CA GLY A 261 5.74 -3.10 0.10
C GLY A 261 6.38 -2.26 -0.99
N ALA A 262 5.63 -1.82 -2.00
CA ALA A 262 6.10 -0.85 -2.99
C ALA A 262 5.73 0.58 -2.57
N LEU A 263 6.48 1.57 -3.08
CA LEU A 263 6.30 2.98 -2.77
C LEU A 263 6.27 3.80 -4.06
N LEU A 264 5.38 4.78 -4.14
CA LEU A 264 5.40 5.85 -5.13
C LEU A 264 6.04 7.10 -4.53
N ILE A 265 6.94 7.72 -5.26
CA ILE A 265 7.69 8.89 -4.83
C ILE A 265 7.59 9.97 -5.91
N VAL A 266 7.22 11.19 -5.52
CA VAL A 266 7.27 12.35 -6.41
C VAL A 266 8.47 13.20 -6.03
N THR A 267 9.35 13.46 -7.00
CA THR A 267 10.61 14.18 -6.80
C THR A 267 10.99 15.03 -8.00
N SER A 268 11.75 16.08 -7.76
CA SER A 268 12.34 16.91 -8.85
C SER A 268 13.54 16.24 -9.52
N ASP A 269 14.21 15.29 -8.87
CA ASP A 269 15.39 14.56 -9.37
C ASP A 269 15.22 13.03 -9.19
N GLY A 270 14.40 12.44 -10.05
CA GLY A 270 14.13 11.01 -10.04
C GLY A 270 15.35 10.17 -10.37
N LYS A 271 16.24 10.67 -11.23
CA LYS A 271 17.45 9.92 -11.60
C LYS A 271 18.40 9.73 -10.42
N LYS A 272 18.69 10.79 -9.69
CA LYS A 272 19.54 10.72 -8.48
C LYS A 272 18.92 9.76 -7.46
N LEU A 273 17.61 9.89 -7.21
CA LEU A 273 16.92 9.03 -6.26
C LEU A 273 16.98 7.53 -6.66
N VAL A 274 16.73 7.23 -7.94
CA VAL A 274 16.79 5.86 -8.45
C VAL A 274 18.20 5.27 -8.34
N ASP A 275 19.23 6.08 -8.65
CA ASP A 275 20.62 5.64 -8.52
C ASP A 275 20.98 5.30 -7.06
N GLU A 276 20.55 6.11 -6.08
CA GLU A 276 20.78 5.85 -4.66
C GLU A 276 20.00 4.63 -4.16
N LEU A 277 18.73 4.47 -4.55
CA LEU A 277 17.93 3.29 -4.21
C LEU A 277 18.56 2.01 -4.77
N LYS A 278 19.01 2.03 -6.03
CA LYS A 278 19.68 0.88 -6.65
C LYS A 278 21.03 0.55 -6.00
N ASN A 279 21.80 1.57 -5.61
CA ASN A 279 23.04 1.38 -4.86
C ASN A 279 22.81 0.72 -3.50
N ALA A 280 21.65 0.94 -2.88
CA ALA A 280 21.20 0.27 -1.67
C ALA A 280 20.58 -1.13 -1.92
N GLY A 281 20.53 -1.59 -3.18
CA GLY A 281 19.95 -2.88 -3.55
C GLY A 281 18.43 -2.88 -3.70
N ILE A 282 17.79 -1.71 -3.70
CA ILE A 282 16.33 -1.56 -3.83
C ILE A 282 15.97 -1.38 -5.30
N PRO A 283 15.26 -2.34 -5.93
CA PRO A 283 14.74 -2.18 -7.28
C PRO A 283 13.88 -0.92 -7.37
N SER A 284 14.13 -0.08 -8.36
CA SER A 284 13.39 1.18 -8.52
C SER A 284 13.55 1.73 -9.93
N GLY A 285 12.56 2.52 -10.36
CA GLY A 285 12.56 3.14 -11.67
C GLY A 285 11.69 4.39 -11.74
N ILE A 286 12.02 5.31 -12.66
CA ILE A 286 11.14 6.41 -13.03
C ILE A 286 10.05 5.81 -13.91
N ILE A 287 8.81 5.85 -13.45
CA ILE A 287 7.67 5.29 -14.17
C ILE A 287 6.87 6.35 -14.95
N GLY A 288 7.08 7.63 -14.65
CA GLY A 288 6.33 8.69 -15.33
C GLY A 288 6.66 10.08 -14.80
N LYS A 289 5.85 11.05 -15.24
CA LYS A 289 6.02 12.46 -14.89
C LYS A 289 4.71 13.13 -14.55
N VAL A 290 4.78 14.10 -13.64
CA VAL A 290 3.67 15.01 -13.32
C VAL A 290 3.43 15.96 -14.50
N THR A 291 2.14 16.20 -14.83
CA THR A 291 1.74 17.09 -15.92
C THR A 291 1.04 18.35 -15.40
N GLU A 292 0.94 19.37 -16.25
CA GLU A 292 0.25 20.61 -15.92
C GLU A 292 -1.26 20.44 -15.81
N ASN A 293 -1.85 19.59 -16.64
CA ASN A 293 -3.28 19.28 -16.64
C ASN A 293 -3.65 18.33 -15.49
N LYS A 294 -4.93 17.94 -15.37
CA LYS A 294 -5.44 17.02 -14.34
C LYS A 294 -5.68 15.60 -14.86
N GLU A 295 -5.26 15.31 -16.08
CA GLU A 295 -5.45 14.02 -16.70
C GLU A 295 -4.48 12.99 -16.12
N LYS A 296 -5.00 11.82 -15.77
CA LYS A 296 -4.26 10.69 -15.23
C LYS A 296 -4.13 9.65 -16.33
N MET A 297 -2.99 9.65 -17.00
CA MET A 297 -2.78 8.88 -18.21
C MET A 297 -1.77 7.77 -18.02
N ILE A 298 -2.10 6.59 -18.53
CA ILE A 298 -1.17 5.47 -18.70
C ILE A 298 -0.85 5.38 -20.19
N GLN A 299 0.40 5.53 -20.55
CA GLN A 299 0.90 5.34 -21.90
C GLN A 299 1.23 3.87 -22.10
N ILE A 300 0.47 3.19 -22.95
CA ILE A 300 0.63 1.77 -23.23
C ILE A 300 1.76 1.52 -24.22
N ASN A 301 1.84 2.38 -25.25
CA ASN A 301 2.88 2.40 -26.28
C ASN A 301 2.91 3.78 -26.93
N ASP A 302 3.78 3.98 -27.94
CA ASP A 302 3.96 5.28 -28.61
C ASP A 302 2.67 5.88 -29.19
N MET A 303 1.67 5.05 -29.49
CA MET A 303 0.43 5.45 -30.16
C MET A 303 -0.82 5.41 -29.25
N GLU A 304 -0.75 4.71 -28.11
CA GLU A 304 -1.91 4.47 -27.28
C GLU A 304 -1.72 5.02 -25.85
N LYS A 305 -2.63 5.90 -25.45
CA LYS A 305 -2.77 6.38 -24.07
C LYS A 305 -4.17 6.04 -23.56
N ARG A 306 -4.25 5.61 -22.32
CA ARG A 306 -5.51 5.32 -21.63
C ARG A 306 -5.67 6.20 -20.39
N CYS A 307 -6.88 6.73 -20.17
CA CYS A 307 -7.19 7.36 -18.90
C CYS A 307 -7.23 6.31 -17.80
N LEU A 308 -6.52 6.58 -16.71
CA LEU A 308 -6.64 5.76 -15.51
C LEU A 308 -8.03 5.96 -14.90
N ALA A 309 -8.71 4.87 -14.57
CA ALA A 309 -10.03 4.89 -13.96
C ALA A 309 -9.93 5.03 -12.43
N PRO A 310 -10.96 5.57 -11.76
CA PRO A 310 -11.10 5.50 -10.32
C PRO A 310 -11.05 4.06 -9.81
N TYR A 311 -10.63 3.89 -8.57
CA TYR A 311 -10.61 2.58 -7.90
C TYR A 311 -11.98 1.90 -7.92
N THR A 312 -12.00 0.65 -8.38
CA THR A 312 -13.21 -0.18 -8.46
C THR A 312 -13.17 -1.41 -7.56
N GLY A 313 -11.99 -1.78 -7.04
CA GLY A 313 -11.79 -2.95 -6.18
C GLY A 313 -10.40 -3.57 -6.40
N ASP A 314 -9.93 -4.34 -5.43
CA ASP A 314 -8.72 -5.13 -5.56
C ASP A 314 -9.04 -6.45 -6.26
N GLU A 315 -8.18 -6.88 -7.15
CA GLU A 315 -8.35 -8.12 -7.93
C GLU A 315 -8.39 -9.39 -7.05
N LEU A 316 -7.83 -9.35 -5.85
CA LEU A 316 -8.00 -10.42 -4.86
C LEU A 316 -9.47 -10.74 -4.57
N TYR A 317 -10.34 -9.74 -4.59
CA TYR A 317 -11.76 -9.91 -4.32
C TYR A 317 -12.54 -10.31 -5.57
N HIS A 318 -12.07 -9.94 -6.77
CA HIS A 318 -12.66 -10.37 -8.04
C HIS A 318 -12.63 -11.90 -8.19
N ILE A 319 -11.51 -12.54 -7.86
CA ILE A 319 -11.40 -14.01 -7.92
C ILE A 319 -12.39 -14.66 -6.95
N ILE A 320 -12.50 -14.13 -5.72
CA ILE A 320 -13.40 -14.68 -4.69
C ILE A 320 -14.85 -14.61 -5.15
N ASN A 321 -15.24 -13.49 -5.74
CA ASN A 321 -16.61 -13.29 -6.24
C ASN A 321 -16.93 -14.21 -7.42
N LYS A 322 -15.99 -14.40 -8.37
CA LYS A 322 -16.14 -15.37 -9.48
C LYS A 322 -16.38 -16.78 -8.95
N GLN A 323 -15.62 -17.24 -7.97
CA GLN A 323 -15.78 -18.59 -7.40
C GLN A 323 -17.10 -18.78 -6.64
N ASN A 324 -17.56 -17.76 -5.92
CA ASN A 324 -18.85 -17.81 -5.21
C ASN A 324 -20.04 -17.85 -6.19
N THR A 325 -19.90 -17.21 -7.36
CA THR A 325 -20.93 -17.24 -8.41
C THR A 325 -20.99 -18.60 -9.12
N LEU A 326 -19.87 -19.33 -9.21
CA LEU A 326 -19.81 -20.66 -9.80
C LEU A 326 -20.27 -21.79 -8.86
N LYS A 327 -20.39 -21.53 -7.55
CA LYS A 327 -20.84 -22.49 -6.52
C LYS A 327 -22.34 -22.37 -6.21
N ASN A 328 -23.02 -21.34 -6.70
CA ASN A 328 -24.47 -21.12 -6.63
C ASN A 328 -25.14 -21.37 -7.98
#